data_081174da38eb1ec4f021e481a0c94d44
#
_entry.id   081174da38eb1ec4f021e481a0c94d44
#
_cell.length_a   1.000
_cell.length_b   1.000
_cell.length_c   1.000
_cell.angle_alpha   90.00
_cell.angle_beta   90.00
_cell.angle_gamma   90.00
#
_symmetry.space_group_name_H-M   'P 1'
#
loop_
_entity.id
_entity.type
_entity.pdbx_description
1 polymer ?
#
loop_
_entity_poly.entity_id
_entity_poly.type
_entity_poly.pdbx_seq_one_letter_code
_entity_poly.pdbx_strand_id
1 'polypeptide(L)'
;IKIAENFSPEGNLMHEKSKGEIIVYMDDDDYYPPERVNHAVNRLRARPKALASGSSIVFIYFNDLDKIYQFGPYGPNHSTAGTFAFKRELLKETKYDDEAEIAEEKAFLKNYTIPFAQLDPRKVILVFAHQFNTFDKRKLLKNPSRFVKETNYRPDFFIKDKELRNFYTTI
;
A
#
# COMPACT_ATOMS: atom_id res chain seq x y z
N ILE A 1 -6.92 7.02 15.32
CA ILE A 1 -6.40 7.58 14.06
C ILE A 1 -7.38 7.13 13.01
N LYS A 2 -8.19 8.04 12.45
CA LYS A 2 -8.99 7.74 11.27
C LYS A 2 -8.03 7.75 10.09
N ILE A 3 -7.91 6.65 9.39
CA ILE A 3 -7.28 6.62 8.10
C ILE A 3 -8.36 6.98 7.11
N ALA A 4 -8.24 8.14 6.51
CA ALA A 4 -9.08 8.53 5.42
C ALA A 4 -8.57 7.84 4.15
N GLU A 5 -9.47 7.40 3.30
CA GLU A 5 -9.13 6.96 1.94
C GLU A 5 -8.63 8.12 1.07
N ASN A 6 -8.77 9.36 1.55
CA ASN A 6 -8.16 10.57 1.03
C ASN A 6 -6.97 10.94 1.90
N PHE A 7 -5.77 10.67 1.41
CA PHE A 7 -4.52 10.98 2.12
C PHE A 7 -4.17 12.47 2.13
N SER A 8 -4.91 13.34 1.39
CA SER A 8 -4.46 14.70 1.13
C SER A 8 -4.19 15.55 2.37
N PRO A 9 -5.17 16.01 3.16
CA PRO A 9 -4.86 16.87 4.31
C PRO A 9 -4.21 16.07 5.44
N GLU A 10 -4.68 14.85 5.70
CA GLU A 10 -4.20 14.01 6.80
C GLU A 10 -2.81 13.46 6.52
N GLY A 11 -2.52 13.07 5.27
CA GLY A 11 -1.20 12.67 4.83
C GLY A 11 -0.17 13.78 4.99
N ASN A 12 -0.49 14.98 4.55
CA ASN A 12 0.39 16.14 4.72
C ASN A 12 0.63 16.45 6.21
N LEU A 13 -0.41 16.40 7.05
CA LEU A 13 -0.28 16.58 8.49
C LEU A 13 0.61 15.50 9.13
N MET A 14 0.47 14.23 8.73
CA MET A 14 1.34 13.15 9.21
C MET A 14 2.80 13.38 8.82
N HIS A 15 3.05 13.90 7.60
CA HIS A 15 4.40 14.25 7.17
C HIS A 15 5.02 15.34 8.05
N GLU A 16 4.26 16.38 8.38
CA GLU A 16 4.72 17.46 9.26
C GLU A 16 5.01 16.99 10.68
N LYS A 17 4.16 16.12 11.22
CA LYS A 17 4.29 15.60 12.60
C LYS A 17 5.36 14.51 12.73
N SER A 18 5.68 13.80 11.67
CA SER A 18 6.72 12.78 11.68
C SER A 18 8.12 13.39 11.70
N LYS A 19 9.13 12.67 12.23
CA LYS A 19 10.52 13.15 12.37
C LYS A 19 11.56 12.21 11.73
N GLY A 20 11.14 11.02 11.28
CA GLY A 20 12.05 10.01 10.72
C GLY A 20 12.62 10.44 9.37
N GLU A 21 13.82 9.95 9.03
CA GLU A 21 14.44 10.15 7.72
C GLU A 21 13.72 9.40 6.60
N ILE A 22 13.11 8.27 6.93
CA ILE A 22 12.27 7.46 6.05
C ILE A 22 10.89 7.38 6.67
N ILE A 23 9.88 7.68 5.88
CA ILE A 23 8.47 7.58 6.24
C ILE A 23 7.93 6.31 5.61
N VAL A 24 7.22 5.49 6.40
CA VAL A 24 6.61 4.22 5.96
C VAL A 24 5.12 4.29 6.26
N TYR A 25 4.29 4.11 5.24
CA TYR A 25 2.84 4.08 5.40
C TYR A 25 2.38 2.71 5.88
N MET A 26 1.42 2.73 6.81
CA MET A 26 0.71 1.57 7.30
C MET A 26 -0.72 1.98 7.68
N ASP A 27 -1.70 1.41 7.01
CA ASP A 27 -3.13 1.62 7.28
C ASP A 27 -3.55 0.76 8.47
N ASP A 28 -4.60 1.11 9.19
CA ASP A 28 -4.98 0.45 10.44
C ASP A 28 -5.95 -0.74 10.25
N ASP A 29 -6.51 -0.89 9.06
CA ASP A 29 -7.46 -1.97 8.69
C ASP A 29 -6.83 -3.10 7.85
N ASP A 30 -5.52 -2.99 7.53
CA ASP A 30 -4.79 -3.94 6.71
C ASP A 30 -3.68 -4.67 7.48
N TYR A 31 -3.28 -5.84 6.99
CA TYR A 31 -2.17 -6.58 7.59
C TYR A 31 -0.83 -6.22 6.96
N TYR A 32 0.13 -5.88 7.82
CA TYR A 32 1.51 -5.62 7.44
C TYR A 32 2.44 -6.70 8.00
N PRO A 33 3.16 -7.44 7.12
CA PRO A 33 4.13 -8.43 7.57
C PRO A 33 5.23 -7.82 8.45
N PRO A 34 5.80 -8.59 9.40
CA PRO A 34 6.86 -8.10 10.31
C PRO A 34 8.06 -7.48 9.57
N GLU A 35 8.31 -7.90 8.34
CA GLU A 35 9.40 -7.40 7.51
C GLU A 35 9.12 -6.05 6.85
N ARG A 36 7.89 -5.56 6.88
CA ARG A 36 7.42 -4.39 6.13
C ARG A 36 8.38 -3.21 6.20
N VAL A 37 8.68 -2.75 7.41
CA VAL A 37 9.52 -1.57 7.64
C VAL A 37 10.96 -1.85 7.23
N ASN A 38 11.54 -2.96 7.70
CA ASN A 38 12.93 -3.29 7.42
C ASN A 38 13.16 -3.53 5.91
N HIS A 39 12.22 -4.17 5.23
CA HIS A 39 12.28 -4.40 3.80
C HIS A 39 12.30 -3.08 3.02
N ALA A 40 11.40 -2.14 3.33
CA ALA A 40 11.35 -0.84 2.67
C ALA A 40 12.62 -0.01 2.91
N VAL A 41 13.08 0.07 4.16
CA VAL A 41 14.30 0.81 4.52
C VAL A 41 15.53 0.24 3.80
N ASN A 42 15.70 -1.08 3.80
CA ASN A 42 16.84 -1.73 3.14
C ASN A 42 16.79 -1.52 1.62
N ARG A 43 15.61 -1.54 0.99
CA ARG A 43 15.48 -1.28 -0.44
C ARG A 43 15.85 0.15 -0.82
N LEU A 44 15.41 1.13 -0.02
CA LEU A 44 15.77 2.54 -0.23
C LEU A 44 17.28 2.79 -0.01
N ARG A 45 17.88 2.16 1.01
CA ARG A 45 19.32 2.25 1.27
C ARG A 45 20.16 1.61 0.16
N ALA A 46 19.73 0.46 -0.36
CA ALA A 46 20.40 -0.22 -1.46
C ALA A 46 20.26 0.50 -2.81
N ARG A 47 19.38 1.49 -2.91
CA ARG A 47 19.16 2.32 -4.12
C ARG A 47 19.22 3.81 -3.76
N PRO A 48 20.41 4.38 -3.57
CA PRO A 48 20.57 5.76 -3.11
C PRO A 48 19.82 6.80 -3.95
N LYS A 49 19.70 6.57 -5.26
CA LYS A 49 18.97 7.46 -6.18
C LYS A 49 17.45 7.38 -6.04
N ALA A 50 16.90 6.28 -5.49
CA ALA A 50 15.46 6.16 -5.28
C ALA A 50 15.03 7.04 -4.12
N LEU A 51 14.01 7.87 -4.35
CA LEU A 51 13.41 8.73 -3.33
C LEU A 51 12.20 8.07 -2.68
N ALA A 52 11.54 7.17 -3.39
CA ALA A 52 10.38 6.43 -2.90
C ALA A 52 10.49 4.93 -3.21
N SER A 53 9.73 4.14 -2.48
CA SER A 53 9.54 2.71 -2.68
C SER A 53 8.11 2.32 -2.38
N GLY A 54 7.66 1.22 -2.96
CA GLY A 54 6.34 0.66 -2.76
C GLY A 54 6.14 -0.52 -3.69
N SER A 55 4.92 -0.99 -3.85
CA SER A 55 4.63 -2.11 -4.73
C SER A 55 3.59 -1.76 -5.78
N SER A 56 3.87 -2.10 -7.03
CA SER A 56 2.90 -2.08 -8.12
C SER A 56 2.01 -3.32 -8.16
N ILE A 57 2.25 -4.27 -7.26
CA ILE A 57 1.41 -5.43 -7.02
C ILE A 57 0.87 -5.34 -5.60
N VAL A 58 -0.43 -5.59 -5.46
CA VAL A 58 -1.11 -5.69 -4.17
C VAL A 58 -1.90 -7.00 -4.12
N PHE A 59 -1.90 -7.65 -2.98
CA PHE A 59 -2.77 -8.79 -2.70
C PHE A 59 -3.94 -8.33 -1.85
N ILE A 60 -5.15 -8.67 -2.27
CA ILE A 60 -6.39 -8.36 -1.55
C ILE A 60 -7.10 -9.66 -1.22
N TYR A 61 -7.36 -9.89 0.06
CA TYR A 61 -8.21 -10.97 0.54
C TYR A 61 -9.65 -10.50 0.62
N PHE A 62 -10.54 -11.21 -0.04
CA PHE A 62 -11.98 -10.97 -0.02
C PHE A 62 -12.62 -11.93 0.96
N ASN A 63 -13.09 -11.42 2.10
CA ASN A 63 -13.64 -12.23 3.20
C ASN A 63 -14.85 -13.07 2.77
N ASP A 64 -15.74 -12.47 1.97
CA ASP A 64 -16.97 -13.13 1.48
C ASP A 64 -16.70 -14.23 0.44
N LEU A 65 -15.55 -14.18 -0.23
CA LEU A 65 -15.16 -15.18 -1.23
C LEU A 65 -14.16 -16.21 -0.70
N ASP A 66 -13.55 -15.97 0.46
CA ASP A 66 -12.39 -16.72 0.99
C ASP A 66 -11.27 -16.87 -0.06
N LYS A 67 -10.96 -15.76 -0.78
CA LYS A 67 -10.02 -15.75 -1.89
C LYS A 67 -9.06 -14.56 -1.83
N ILE A 68 -7.83 -14.80 -2.27
CA ILE A 68 -6.85 -13.74 -2.47
C ILE A 68 -6.67 -13.48 -3.96
N TYR A 69 -6.84 -12.23 -4.35
CA TYR A 69 -6.57 -11.75 -5.71
C TYR A 69 -5.32 -10.88 -5.74
N GLN A 70 -4.55 -11.03 -6.80
CA GLN A 70 -3.45 -10.14 -7.12
C GLN A 70 -3.96 -9.05 -8.04
N PHE A 71 -3.62 -7.80 -7.71
CA PHE A 71 -3.81 -6.61 -8.54
C PHE A 71 -2.45 -6.09 -8.99
N GLY A 72 -2.31 -5.81 -10.28
CA GLY A 72 -1.03 -5.43 -10.89
C GLY A 72 -0.24 -6.63 -11.48
N PRO A 73 1.02 -6.38 -11.93
CA PRO A 73 1.76 -5.12 -11.84
C PRO A 73 1.25 -4.02 -12.79
N TYR A 74 1.17 -2.80 -12.29
CA TYR A 74 0.71 -1.66 -13.09
C TYR A 74 1.85 -0.91 -13.79
N GLY A 75 3.06 -0.99 -13.27
CA GLY A 75 4.25 -0.38 -13.86
C GLY A 75 5.45 -0.32 -12.92
N PRO A 76 6.65 -0.05 -13.46
CA PRO A 76 7.89 -0.10 -12.66
C PRO A 76 8.00 1.00 -11.60
N ASN A 77 7.34 2.13 -11.81
CA ASN A 77 7.32 3.25 -10.86
C ASN A 77 5.93 3.46 -10.22
N HIS A 78 4.99 2.57 -10.52
CA HIS A 78 3.66 2.60 -9.91
C HIS A 78 3.69 1.98 -8.53
N SER A 79 2.85 2.50 -7.64
CA SER A 79 2.61 1.97 -6.31
C SER A 79 1.27 2.45 -5.78
N THR A 80 0.66 1.72 -4.87
CA THR A 80 -0.51 2.16 -4.11
C THR A 80 -0.07 2.79 -2.79
N ALA A 81 -0.84 3.73 -2.25
CA ALA A 81 -0.46 4.52 -1.08
C ALA A 81 -0.12 3.66 0.15
N GLY A 82 -0.93 2.67 0.49
CA GLY A 82 -0.68 1.76 1.62
C GLY A 82 0.64 0.96 1.52
N THR A 83 1.28 0.95 0.34
CA THR A 83 2.59 0.33 0.15
C THR A 83 3.77 1.30 0.25
N PHE A 84 3.52 2.62 0.35
CA PHE A 84 4.57 3.62 0.27
C PHE A 84 5.57 3.56 1.42
N ALA A 85 6.83 3.77 1.06
CA ALA A 85 7.86 4.26 1.95
C ALA A 85 8.78 5.19 1.15
N PHE A 86 9.19 6.32 1.72
CA PHE A 86 9.98 7.29 1.01
C PHE A 86 10.92 8.06 1.94
N LYS A 87 11.98 8.58 1.35
CA LYS A 87 12.90 9.45 2.04
C LYS A 87 12.25 10.81 2.28
N ARG A 88 12.41 11.36 3.48
CA ARG A 88 11.84 12.67 3.84
C ARG A 88 12.21 13.79 2.87
N GLU A 89 13.38 13.70 2.23
CA GLU A 89 13.79 14.68 1.24
C GLU A 89 12.83 14.81 0.06
N LEU A 90 12.06 13.76 -0.27
CA LEU A 90 11.02 13.80 -1.29
C LEU A 90 9.95 14.87 -1.01
N LEU A 91 9.67 15.15 0.27
CA LEU A 91 8.70 16.19 0.66
C LEU A 91 9.12 17.61 0.31
N LYS A 92 10.38 17.83 -0.08
CA LYS A 92 10.84 19.10 -0.66
C LYS A 92 10.40 19.28 -2.11
N GLU A 93 10.07 18.18 -2.78
CA GLU A 93 9.73 18.15 -4.20
C GLU A 93 8.25 17.91 -4.45
N THR A 94 7.54 17.29 -3.52
CA THR A 94 6.13 16.92 -3.69
C THR A 94 5.37 16.94 -2.36
N LYS A 95 4.07 17.13 -2.46
CA LYS A 95 3.10 16.98 -1.37
C LYS A 95 1.81 16.43 -1.96
N TYR A 96 0.91 15.93 -1.12
CA TYR A 96 -0.45 15.66 -1.57
C TYR A 96 -1.17 16.98 -1.89
N ASP A 97 -2.02 16.92 -2.90
CA ASP A 97 -2.92 18.01 -3.23
C ASP A 97 -4.14 17.94 -2.28
N ASP A 98 -4.31 18.95 -1.45
CA ASP A 98 -5.37 18.99 -0.44
C ASP A 98 -6.79 19.01 -1.05
N GLU A 99 -6.91 19.28 -2.34
CA GLU A 99 -8.18 19.32 -3.08
C GLU A 99 -8.39 18.10 -3.99
N ALA A 100 -7.41 17.19 -4.09
CA ALA A 100 -7.53 16.00 -4.95
C ALA A 100 -8.38 14.91 -4.29
N GLU A 101 -9.45 14.49 -4.96
CA GLU A 101 -10.32 13.41 -4.51
C GLU A 101 -9.90 12.02 -5.03
N ILE A 102 -9.10 11.95 -6.09
CA ILE A 102 -8.74 10.69 -6.78
C ILE A 102 -7.32 10.76 -7.36
N ALA A 103 -6.63 9.61 -7.37
CA ALA A 103 -5.30 9.42 -7.96
C ALA A 103 -4.18 10.26 -7.30
N GLU A 104 -4.27 10.46 -6.02
CA GLU A 104 -3.31 11.20 -5.20
C GLU A 104 -1.88 10.66 -5.33
N GLU A 105 -1.73 9.31 -5.42
CA GLU A 105 -0.43 8.67 -5.59
C GLU A 105 0.25 9.09 -6.90
N LYS A 106 -0.52 9.27 -7.96
CA LYS A 106 -0.01 9.71 -9.25
C LYS A 106 0.54 11.14 -9.16
N ALA A 107 -0.18 12.04 -8.48
CA ALA A 107 0.25 13.41 -8.25
C ALA A 107 1.49 13.44 -7.34
N PHE A 108 1.45 12.74 -6.21
CA PHE A 108 2.57 12.63 -5.26
C PHE A 108 3.84 12.08 -5.89
N LEU A 109 3.73 11.10 -6.77
CA LEU A 109 4.85 10.53 -7.53
C LEU A 109 5.16 11.29 -8.83
N LYS A 110 4.62 12.50 -9.03
CA LYS A 110 4.81 13.35 -10.22
C LYS A 110 4.59 12.56 -11.51
N ASN A 111 3.43 11.97 -11.68
CA ASN A 111 3.10 11.09 -12.80
C ASN A 111 4.07 9.89 -12.92
N TYR A 112 4.47 9.31 -11.80
CA TYR A 112 5.40 8.17 -11.72
C TYR A 112 6.79 8.45 -12.30
N THR A 113 7.25 9.70 -12.25
CA THR A 113 8.60 10.10 -12.69
C THR A 113 9.62 10.10 -11.55
N ILE A 114 9.17 10.07 -10.30
CA ILE A 114 10.05 9.99 -9.12
C ILE A 114 10.90 8.72 -9.20
N PRO A 115 12.23 8.78 -8.97
CA PRO A 115 13.08 7.61 -8.88
C PRO A 115 12.58 6.65 -7.81
N PHE A 116 12.24 5.43 -8.22
CA PHE A 116 11.44 4.50 -7.43
C PHE A 116 12.11 3.14 -7.27
N ALA A 117 11.89 2.49 -6.13
CA ALA A 117 12.34 1.14 -5.82
C ALA A 117 11.15 0.22 -5.55
N GLN A 118 10.87 -0.74 -6.45
CA GLN A 118 9.83 -1.74 -6.22
C GLN A 118 10.16 -2.64 -5.04
N LEU A 119 9.17 -2.90 -4.22
CA LEU A 119 9.21 -3.83 -3.08
C LEU A 119 8.64 -5.19 -3.46
N ASP A 120 9.04 -6.23 -2.74
CA ASP A 120 8.40 -7.55 -2.84
C ASP A 120 6.98 -7.45 -2.23
N PRO A 121 5.91 -7.61 -3.02
CA PRO A 121 4.54 -7.42 -2.55
C PRO A 121 4.15 -8.32 -1.38
N ARG A 122 4.80 -9.49 -1.25
CA ARG A 122 4.55 -10.45 -0.15
C ARG A 122 5.07 -9.96 1.20
N LYS A 123 5.92 -8.92 1.21
CA LYS A 123 6.54 -8.32 2.40
C LYS A 123 6.01 -6.92 2.70
N VAL A 124 4.96 -6.50 2.01
CA VAL A 124 4.48 -5.12 2.09
C VAL A 124 3.15 -5.03 2.79
N ILE A 125 2.12 -5.67 2.25
CA ILE A 125 0.74 -5.57 2.75
C ILE A 125 -0.08 -6.77 2.27
N LEU A 126 -1.01 -7.23 3.08
CA LEU A 126 -2.20 -7.96 2.65
C LEU A 126 -3.41 -7.10 2.97
N VAL A 127 -4.07 -6.61 1.93
CA VAL A 127 -5.27 -5.78 2.04
C VAL A 127 -6.48 -6.66 2.32
N PHE A 128 -7.39 -6.19 3.18
CA PHE A 128 -8.63 -6.88 3.49
C PHE A 128 -9.84 -6.17 2.88
N ALA A 129 -10.65 -6.91 2.12
CA ALA A 129 -11.91 -6.46 1.59
C ALA A 129 -13.05 -6.99 2.46
N HIS A 130 -13.62 -6.13 3.29
CA HIS A 130 -14.72 -6.43 4.21
C HIS A 130 -15.83 -5.38 4.12
N GLN A 131 -16.95 -5.64 4.75
CA GLN A 131 -18.15 -4.79 4.66
C GLN A 131 -17.99 -3.38 5.27
N PHE A 132 -16.98 -3.18 6.11
CA PHE A 132 -16.72 -1.89 6.78
C PHE A 132 -15.73 -1.01 6.02
N ASN A 133 -15.18 -1.46 4.88
CA ASN A 133 -14.35 -0.58 4.07
C ASN A 133 -15.20 0.57 3.50
N THR A 134 -14.67 1.78 3.51
CA THR A 134 -15.30 2.96 2.91
C THR A 134 -15.55 2.78 1.41
N PHE A 135 -14.59 2.14 0.71
CA PHE A 135 -14.76 1.75 -0.69
C PHE A 135 -15.05 0.25 -0.80
N ASP A 136 -16.17 -0.11 -1.47
CA ASP A 136 -16.50 -1.51 -1.76
C ASP A 136 -15.51 -2.11 -2.77
N LYS A 137 -14.46 -2.76 -2.24
CA LYS A 137 -13.38 -3.36 -3.03
C LYS A 137 -13.87 -4.45 -4.00
N ARG A 138 -15.08 -5.04 -3.78
CA ARG A 138 -15.69 -6.02 -4.72
C ARG A 138 -15.97 -5.42 -6.09
N LYS A 139 -16.15 -4.10 -6.17
CA LYS A 139 -16.28 -3.40 -7.45
C LYS A 139 -15.06 -3.60 -8.34
N LEU A 140 -13.88 -3.83 -7.77
CA LEU A 140 -12.65 -4.10 -8.51
C LEU A 140 -12.69 -5.44 -9.26
N LEU A 141 -13.52 -6.39 -8.82
CA LEU A 141 -13.67 -7.70 -9.46
C LEU A 141 -14.75 -7.71 -10.56
N LYS A 142 -15.63 -6.70 -10.61
CA LYS A 142 -16.76 -6.67 -11.57
C LYS A 142 -16.32 -6.48 -13.02
N ASN A 143 -15.20 -5.81 -13.24
CA ASN A 143 -14.68 -5.56 -14.58
C ASN A 143 -13.40 -6.37 -14.78
N PRO A 144 -13.45 -7.46 -15.59
CA PRO A 144 -12.26 -8.25 -15.88
C PRO A 144 -11.14 -7.35 -16.41
N SER A 145 -10.00 -7.39 -15.73
CA SER A 145 -8.81 -6.64 -16.12
C SER A 145 -7.64 -7.60 -16.19
N ARG A 146 -6.76 -7.41 -17.19
CA ARG A 146 -5.50 -8.17 -17.28
C ARG A 146 -4.60 -8.02 -16.04
N PHE A 147 -4.89 -7.03 -15.22
CA PHE A 147 -4.15 -6.76 -13.98
C PHE A 147 -4.74 -7.46 -12.76
N VAL A 148 -5.88 -8.15 -12.89
CA VAL A 148 -6.54 -8.84 -11.78
C VAL A 148 -6.45 -10.34 -12.02
N LYS A 149 -5.90 -11.06 -11.03
CA LYS A 149 -5.73 -12.52 -11.09
C LYS A 149 -6.11 -13.15 -9.77
N GLU A 150 -6.96 -14.17 -9.79
CA GLU A 150 -7.13 -15.04 -8.63
C GLU A 150 -5.81 -15.78 -8.35
N THR A 151 -5.46 -15.94 -7.09
CA THR A 151 -4.24 -16.64 -6.68
C THR A 151 -4.59 -17.93 -5.93
N ASN A 152 -3.60 -18.80 -5.78
CA ASN A 152 -3.70 -19.98 -4.89
C ASN A 152 -3.23 -19.66 -3.46
N TYR A 153 -2.90 -18.41 -3.16
CA TYR A 153 -2.53 -18.01 -1.80
C TYR A 153 -3.74 -18.08 -0.87
N ARG A 154 -3.46 -18.42 0.37
CA ARG A 154 -4.42 -18.35 1.48
C ARG A 154 -3.87 -17.41 2.56
N PRO A 155 -4.72 -16.93 3.47
CA PRO A 155 -4.27 -15.99 4.52
C PRO A 155 -3.09 -16.49 5.36
N ASP A 156 -2.94 -17.81 5.57
CA ASP A 156 -1.83 -18.41 6.32
C ASP A 156 -0.47 -18.32 5.60
N PHE A 157 -0.47 -18.06 4.29
CA PHE A 157 0.76 -17.74 3.58
C PHE A 157 1.36 -16.42 4.09
N PHE A 158 0.53 -15.42 4.38
CA PHE A 158 0.95 -14.10 4.85
C PHE A 158 0.99 -14.03 6.38
N ILE A 159 -0.06 -14.47 7.05
CA ILE A 159 -0.26 -14.35 8.50
C ILE A 159 -0.02 -15.71 9.16
N LYS A 160 1.19 -15.90 9.71
CA LYS A 160 1.58 -17.17 10.33
C LYS A 160 0.91 -17.39 11.68
N ASP A 161 0.75 -16.33 12.46
CA ASP A 161 0.06 -16.39 13.73
C ASP A 161 -1.44 -16.69 13.53
N LYS A 162 -1.94 -17.70 14.24
CA LYS A 162 -3.33 -18.18 14.07
C LYS A 162 -4.35 -17.22 14.67
N GLU A 163 -4.05 -16.63 15.82
CA GLU A 163 -4.98 -15.71 16.48
C GLU A 163 -5.10 -14.41 15.68
N LEU A 164 -3.96 -13.87 15.25
CA LEU A 164 -3.92 -12.70 14.40
C LEU A 164 -4.63 -12.96 13.06
N ARG A 165 -4.41 -14.11 12.45
CA ARG A 165 -5.09 -14.48 11.21
C ARG A 165 -6.61 -14.56 11.40
N ASN A 166 -7.08 -15.19 12.47
CA ASN A 166 -8.50 -15.25 12.78
C ASN A 166 -9.09 -13.84 12.96
N PHE A 167 -8.39 -12.95 13.67
CA PHE A 167 -8.82 -11.56 13.81
C PHE A 167 -9.11 -10.91 12.46
N TYR A 168 -8.16 -10.95 11.52
CA TYR A 168 -8.31 -10.32 10.21
C TYR A 168 -9.34 -11.02 9.30
N THR A 169 -9.51 -12.33 9.39
CA THR A 169 -10.42 -13.08 8.50
C THR A 169 -11.86 -13.13 8.99
N THR A 170 -12.15 -12.65 10.22
CA THR A 170 -13.50 -12.65 10.80
C THR A 170 -14.13 -11.25 10.89
N ILE A 171 -13.46 -10.23 10.40
CA ILE A 171 -13.98 -8.84 10.38
C ILE A 171 -15.13 -8.68 9.37
#